data_c326f2a9327484a61a8c636b4f74d18d
#
_entry.id   c326f2a9327484a61a8c636b4f74d18d
#
_cell.length_a   1.000
_cell.length_b   1.000
_cell.length_c   1.000
_cell.angle_alpha   90.00
_cell.angle_beta   90.00
_cell.angle_gamma   90.00
#
_symmetry.space_group_name_H-M   'P 1'
#
loop_
_entity.id
_entity.type
_entity.pdbx_description
1 polymer ?
#
loop_
_entity_poly.entity_id
_entity_poly.type
_entity_poly.pdbx_seq_one_letter_code
_entity_poly.pdbx_strand_id
1 'polypeptide(L)'
;MGLAPHTSAAVVGRIIGFSETQGCYAHPMWHCAMRRDADGDECGIMLLLDGLINFSRKFLPSHRGATQDAPLVLTSVLIPSEVDDMLFDIDIGWRYPLEFYRACEEYKMPWEIKIEQIA
;
A
#
# COMPACT_ATOMS: atom_id res chain seq x y z
N MET A 1 3.35 11.41 2.41
CA MET A 1 4.08 10.15 2.37
C MET A 1 3.43 9.10 3.25
N GLY A 2 3.48 7.85 2.83
CA GLY A 2 3.03 6.70 3.59
C GLY A 2 4.21 5.83 4.01
N LEU A 3 4.20 5.39 5.26
CA LEU A 3 5.24 4.53 5.82
C LEU A 3 4.59 3.31 6.47
N ALA A 4 4.93 2.13 5.97
CA ALA A 4 4.49 0.88 6.56
C ALA A 4 5.40 0.46 7.72
N PRO A 5 4.90 -0.31 8.70
CA PRO A 5 5.71 -0.85 9.79
C PRO A 5 6.87 -1.69 9.27
N HIS A 6 7.99 -1.63 9.98
CA HIS A 6 9.20 -2.44 9.69
C HIS A 6 9.81 -2.22 8.31
N THR A 7 9.45 -1.13 7.62
CA THR A 7 10.10 -0.70 6.38
C THR A 7 10.82 0.62 6.62
N SER A 8 11.96 0.79 5.99
CA SER A 8 12.72 2.05 6.04
C SER A 8 12.34 3.02 4.93
N ALA A 9 11.43 2.63 4.04
CA ALA A 9 11.05 3.42 2.89
C ALA A 9 9.64 4.01 3.04
N ALA A 10 9.53 5.32 2.95
CA ALA A 10 8.26 6.01 2.84
C ALA A 10 7.94 6.28 1.37
N VAL A 11 6.78 5.83 0.94
CA VAL A 11 6.31 6.03 -0.43
C VAL A 11 5.63 7.40 -0.55
N VAL A 12 6.10 8.20 -1.48
CA VAL A 12 5.55 9.52 -1.74
C VAL A 12 4.34 9.40 -2.67
N GLY A 13 3.24 9.97 -2.27
CA GLY A 13 2.00 10.02 -3.05
C GLY A 13 1.37 11.40 -3.00
N ARG A 14 0.39 11.62 -3.86
CA ARG A 14 -0.41 12.86 -3.87
C ARG A 14 -1.76 12.59 -3.23
N ILE A 15 -2.15 13.44 -2.27
CA ILE A 15 -3.49 13.40 -1.69
C ILE A 15 -4.48 13.92 -2.73
N ILE A 16 -5.52 13.13 -3.02
CA ILE A 16 -6.58 13.48 -3.96
C ILE A 16 -7.93 13.69 -3.30
N GLY A 17 -8.07 13.32 -2.04
CA GLY A 17 -9.31 13.48 -1.29
C GLY A 17 -9.24 12.88 0.10
N PHE A 18 -10.34 13.03 0.83
CA PHE A 18 -10.52 12.50 2.16
C PHE A 18 -11.82 11.70 2.22
N SER A 19 -11.84 10.67 3.06
CA SER A 19 -12.99 9.81 3.29
C SER A 19 -13.26 9.71 4.80
N GLU A 20 -14.50 9.45 5.18
CA GLU A 20 -14.87 9.17 6.57
C GLU A 20 -14.43 7.77 7.02
N THR A 21 -14.06 6.91 6.07
CA THR A 21 -13.58 5.56 6.37
C THR A 21 -12.21 5.61 7.03
N GLN A 22 -12.06 4.86 8.10
CA GLN A 22 -10.76 4.67 8.76
C GLN A 22 -9.90 3.71 7.93
N GLY A 23 -9.22 4.24 6.95
CA GLY A 23 -8.39 3.46 6.05
C GLY A 23 -7.71 4.33 5.01
N CYS A 24 -6.87 3.73 4.22
CA CYS A 24 -6.15 4.39 3.14
C CYS A 24 -6.55 3.76 1.80
N TYR A 25 -7.11 4.58 0.93
CA TYR A 25 -7.39 4.20 -0.45
C TYR A 25 -6.34 4.82 -1.36
N ALA A 26 -5.75 4.03 -2.21
CA ALA A 26 -4.75 4.49 -3.16
C ALA A 26 -4.79 3.66 -4.45
N HIS A 27 -4.08 4.14 -5.46
CA HIS A 27 -3.86 3.35 -6.67
C HIS A 27 -3.15 2.03 -6.32
N PRO A 28 -3.51 0.89 -6.94
CA PRO A 28 -2.87 -0.40 -6.66
C PRO A 28 -1.35 -0.37 -6.71
N MET A 29 -0.76 0.37 -7.64
CA MET A 29 0.70 0.53 -7.72
C MET A 29 1.32 1.19 -6.49
N TRP A 30 0.60 2.09 -5.83
CA TRP A 30 1.06 2.70 -4.58
C TRP A 30 1.07 1.68 -3.44
N HIS A 31 0.04 0.84 -3.34
CA HIS A 31 0.00 -0.26 -2.37
C HIS A 31 1.14 -1.25 -2.61
N CYS A 32 1.40 -1.61 -3.86
CA CYS A 32 2.56 -2.45 -4.21
C CYS A 32 3.89 -1.84 -3.77
N ALA A 33 4.05 -0.52 -3.94
CA ALA A 33 5.26 0.18 -3.54
C ALA A 33 5.48 0.22 -2.02
N MET A 34 4.43 0.05 -1.22
CA MET A 34 4.51 -0.03 0.24
C MET A 34 5.19 -1.30 0.75
N ARG A 35 5.30 -2.35 -0.05
CA ARG A 35 5.96 -3.61 0.31
C ARG A 35 5.31 -4.32 1.51
N ARG A 36 3.99 -4.16 1.67
CA ARG A 36 3.20 -4.81 2.72
C ARG A 36 1.98 -5.47 2.10
N ASP A 37 1.56 -6.56 2.67
CA ASP A 37 0.29 -7.19 2.36
C ASP A 37 -0.89 -6.40 2.96
N ALA A 38 -2.10 -6.86 2.74
CA ALA A 38 -3.32 -6.19 3.18
C ALA A 38 -4.04 -6.98 4.29
N ASP A 39 -3.28 -7.52 5.23
CA ASP A 39 -3.77 -8.38 6.31
C ASP A 39 -4.07 -7.63 7.63
N GLY A 40 -4.11 -6.32 7.59
CA GLY A 40 -4.46 -5.47 8.73
C GLY A 40 -3.30 -4.69 9.34
N ASP A 41 -2.16 -4.63 8.66
CA ASP A 41 -1.05 -3.79 9.07
C ASP A 41 -1.43 -2.30 9.03
N GLU A 42 -0.92 -1.55 9.97
CA GLU A 42 -1.07 -0.11 9.98
C GLU A 42 -0.15 0.57 8.97
N CYS A 43 -0.56 1.75 8.50
CA CYS A 43 0.25 2.61 7.65
C CYS A 43 0.24 4.03 8.20
N GLY A 44 1.41 4.57 8.48
CA GLY A 44 1.54 5.97 8.88
C GLY A 44 1.46 6.89 7.67
N ILE A 45 0.53 7.84 7.69
CA ILE A 45 0.41 8.88 6.65
C ILE A 45 0.85 10.21 7.23
N MET A 46 1.82 10.86 6.60
CA MET A 46 2.35 12.14 7.01
C MET A 46 2.45 13.12 5.82
N LEU A 47 2.23 14.39 6.10
CA LEU A 47 2.45 15.41 5.09
C LEU A 47 3.95 15.58 4.82
N LEU A 48 4.31 15.59 3.55
CA LEU A 48 5.68 15.84 3.11
C LEU A 48 5.86 17.35 2.91
N LEU A 49 6.43 18.01 3.91
CA LEU A 49 6.71 19.44 3.91
C LEU A 49 8.19 19.71 3.62
N ASP A 50 8.52 20.98 3.36
CA ASP A 50 9.87 21.42 2.97
C ASP A 50 10.95 20.98 3.96
N GLY A 51 10.66 21.05 5.26
CA GLY A 51 11.61 20.62 6.30
C GLY A 51 11.99 19.14 6.16
N LEU A 52 11.03 18.27 5.91
CA LEU A 52 11.26 16.83 5.74
C LEU A 52 11.95 16.53 4.41
N ILE A 53 11.58 17.24 3.35
CA ILE A 53 12.23 17.11 2.03
C ILE A 53 13.71 17.49 2.14
N ASN A 54 14.02 18.61 2.78
CA ASN A 54 15.39 19.07 2.97
C ASN A 54 16.19 18.14 3.87
N PHE A 55 15.57 17.63 4.93
CA PHE A 55 16.20 16.64 5.81
C PHE A 55 16.54 15.35 5.05
N SER A 56 15.59 14.83 4.29
CA SER A 56 15.79 13.65 3.46
C SER A 56 16.94 13.85 2.46
N ARG A 57 16.95 14.99 1.78
CA ARG A 57 17.99 15.32 0.78
C ARG A 57 19.39 15.41 1.37
N LYS A 58 19.50 15.92 2.59
CA LYS A 58 20.82 16.21 3.20
C LYS A 58 21.36 15.09 4.07
N PHE A 59 20.49 14.35 4.74
CA PHE A 59 20.88 13.45 5.83
C PHE A 59 20.44 11.99 5.64
N LEU A 60 19.42 11.73 4.83
CA LEU A 60 18.95 10.36 4.61
C LEU A 60 19.64 9.71 3.41
N PRO A 61 19.80 8.39 3.40
CA PRO A 61 20.33 7.66 2.26
C PRO A 61 19.40 7.76 1.04
N SER A 62 19.97 7.58 -0.14
CA SER A 62 19.25 7.73 -1.41
C SER A 62 18.51 6.46 -1.85
N HIS A 63 18.72 5.33 -1.17
CA HIS A 63 18.11 4.05 -1.53
C HIS A 63 17.71 3.24 -0.29
N ARG A 64 16.77 2.33 -0.48
CA ARG A 64 16.25 1.46 0.58
C ARG A 64 17.34 0.53 1.10
N GLY A 65 17.37 0.34 2.42
CA GLY A 65 18.29 -0.59 3.04
C GLY A 65 19.77 -0.25 2.90
N ALA A 66 20.10 0.99 2.57
CA ALA A 66 21.48 1.45 2.45
C ALA A 66 22.29 1.27 3.74
N THR A 67 21.63 1.50 4.89
CA THR A 67 22.14 1.18 6.21
C THR A 67 21.00 0.65 7.07
N GLN A 68 21.27 -0.31 7.93
CA GLN A 68 20.24 -0.87 8.82
C GLN A 68 19.72 0.16 9.83
N ASP A 69 20.52 1.16 10.16
CA ASP A 69 20.17 2.23 11.08
C ASP A 69 19.54 3.44 10.40
N ALA A 70 19.35 3.39 9.09
CA ALA A 70 18.67 4.46 8.37
C ALA A 70 17.19 4.51 8.76
N PRO A 71 16.70 5.58 9.40
CA PRO A 71 15.34 5.62 9.91
C PRO A 71 14.30 5.74 8.80
N LEU A 72 14.66 6.32 7.67
CA LEU A 72 13.72 6.66 6.61
C LEU A 72 14.44 6.92 5.28
N VAL A 73 13.81 6.47 4.20
CA VAL A 73 14.13 6.84 2.82
C VAL A 73 12.85 7.28 2.13
N LEU A 74 12.85 8.46 1.51
CA LEU A 74 11.71 8.89 0.69
C LEU A 74 11.86 8.34 -0.73
N THR A 75 10.80 7.72 -1.25
CA THR A 75 10.81 7.11 -2.58
C THR A 75 9.48 7.25 -3.29
N SER A 76 9.53 7.32 -4.61
CA SER A 76 8.38 7.18 -5.50
C SER A 76 8.53 5.96 -6.43
N VAL A 77 9.50 5.11 -6.15
CA VAL A 77 9.88 3.98 -7.02
C VAL A 77 9.24 2.69 -6.52
N LEU A 78 8.57 2.00 -7.42
CA LEU A 78 8.14 0.61 -7.25
C LEU A 78 9.25 -0.32 -7.72
N ILE A 79 9.66 -1.24 -6.86
CA ILE A 79 10.61 -2.31 -7.22
C ILE A 79 9.83 -3.62 -7.29
N PRO A 80 9.60 -4.18 -8.49
CA PRO A 80 8.72 -5.34 -8.65
C PRO A 80 9.13 -6.57 -7.83
N SER A 81 10.42 -6.79 -7.64
CA SER A 81 10.94 -7.94 -6.87
C SER A 81 10.68 -7.85 -5.36
N GLU A 82 10.26 -6.69 -4.87
CA GLU A 82 9.98 -6.46 -3.45
C GLU A 82 8.48 -6.39 -3.15
N VAL A 83 7.63 -6.55 -4.17
CA VAL A 83 6.17 -6.57 -4.00
C VAL A 83 5.76 -7.86 -3.30
N ASP A 84 4.91 -7.75 -2.30
CA ASP A 84 4.34 -8.91 -1.62
C ASP A 84 3.30 -9.60 -2.51
N ASP A 85 3.39 -10.93 -2.60
CA ASP A 85 2.51 -11.72 -3.48
C ASP A 85 1.04 -11.58 -3.11
N MET A 86 0.71 -11.42 -1.83
CA MET A 86 -0.66 -11.25 -1.36
C MET A 86 -1.33 -9.97 -1.87
N LEU A 87 -0.56 -8.98 -2.31
CA LEU A 87 -1.10 -7.76 -2.92
C LEU A 87 -1.83 -8.02 -4.23
N PHE A 88 -1.47 -9.06 -4.95
CA PHE A 88 -2.14 -9.42 -6.21
C PHE A 88 -3.56 -9.94 -5.99
N ASP A 89 -3.84 -10.42 -4.79
CA ASP A 89 -5.16 -10.94 -4.40
C ASP A 89 -6.12 -9.85 -3.87
N ILE A 90 -5.72 -8.59 -3.86
CA ILE A 90 -6.57 -7.47 -3.42
C ILE A 90 -7.69 -7.25 -4.44
N ASP A 91 -8.93 -7.25 -3.95
CA ASP A 91 -10.11 -6.95 -4.73
C ASP A 91 -10.15 -5.46 -5.12
N ILE A 92 -10.36 -5.17 -6.40
CA ILE A 92 -10.29 -3.80 -6.94
C ILE A 92 -11.62 -3.29 -7.50
N GLY A 93 -12.67 -4.09 -7.47
CA GLY A 93 -13.99 -3.70 -7.94
C GLY A 93 -14.68 -2.70 -7.01
N TRP A 94 -15.56 -1.86 -7.57
CA TRP A 94 -16.40 -0.94 -6.80
C TRP A 94 -17.42 -1.67 -5.93
N ARG A 95 -17.88 -2.81 -6.38
CA ARG A 95 -18.92 -3.64 -5.73
C ARG A 95 -18.64 -5.10 -6.01
N TYR A 96 -18.96 -5.93 -5.07
CA TYR A 96 -19.01 -7.36 -5.32
C TYR A 96 -20.22 -7.69 -6.20
N PRO A 97 -20.10 -8.66 -7.14
CA PRO A 97 -21.23 -9.10 -7.94
C PRO A 97 -22.29 -9.78 -7.07
N LEU A 98 -23.54 -9.76 -7.53
CA LEU A 98 -24.64 -10.40 -6.79
C LEU A 98 -24.38 -11.90 -6.53
N GLU A 99 -23.73 -12.55 -7.46
CA GLU A 99 -23.31 -13.94 -7.36
C GLU A 99 -22.45 -14.22 -6.13
N PHE A 100 -21.61 -13.26 -5.75
CA PHE A 100 -20.80 -13.36 -4.54
C PHE A 100 -21.66 -13.48 -3.28
N TYR A 101 -22.70 -12.65 -3.14
CA TYR A 101 -23.59 -12.68 -1.98
C TYR A 101 -24.47 -13.94 -1.97
N ARG A 102 -24.93 -14.39 -3.14
CA ARG A 102 -25.67 -15.65 -3.26
C ARG A 102 -24.80 -16.85 -2.91
N ALA A 103 -23.55 -16.84 -3.32
CA ALA A 103 -22.59 -17.88 -2.95
C ALA A 103 -22.31 -17.89 -1.44
N CYS A 104 -22.25 -16.72 -0.80
CA CYS A 104 -22.13 -16.63 0.66
C CYS A 104 -23.33 -17.27 1.37
N GLU A 105 -24.56 -17.05 0.89
CA GLU A 105 -25.77 -17.69 1.42
C GLU A 105 -25.75 -19.22 1.27
N GLU A 106 -25.13 -19.70 0.20
CA GLU A 106 -24.98 -21.14 -0.09
C GLU A 106 -23.71 -21.75 0.55
N TYR A 107 -22.92 -20.98 1.32
CA TYR A 107 -21.65 -21.40 1.94
C TYR A 107 -20.61 -21.92 0.94
N LYS A 108 -20.58 -21.37 -0.27
CA LYS A 108 -19.56 -21.68 -1.27
C LYS A 108 -18.22 -21.04 -0.90
N MET A 109 -17.15 -21.61 -1.44
CA MET A 109 -15.81 -21.08 -1.22
C MET A 109 -15.58 -19.79 -2.04
N PRO A 110 -14.81 -18.82 -1.52
CA PRO A 110 -14.60 -17.51 -2.19
C PRO A 110 -14.04 -17.64 -3.61
N TRP A 111 -13.17 -18.60 -3.85
CA TRP A 111 -12.53 -18.80 -5.17
C TRP A 111 -13.45 -19.41 -6.24
N GLU A 112 -14.65 -19.84 -5.88
CA GLU A 112 -15.64 -20.31 -6.85
C GLU A 112 -16.29 -19.16 -7.62
N ILE A 113 -16.15 -17.95 -7.13
CA ILE A 113 -16.68 -16.75 -7.74
C ILE A 113 -15.52 -15.89 -8.27
N LYS A 114 -15.62 -15.49 -9.53
CA LYS A 114 -14.62 -14.59 -10.11
C LYS A 114 -14.85 -13.17 -9.63
N ILE A 115 -13.89 -12.65 -8.87
CA ILE A 115 -13.84 -11.27 -8.41
C ILE A 115 -12.64 -10.61 -9.08
N GLU A 116 -12.78 -9.35 -9.46
CA GLU A 116 -11.68 -8.59 -10.06
C GLU A 116 -10.63 -8.25 -9.02
N GLN A 117 -9.40 -8.65 -9.27
CA GLN A 117 -8.24 -8.43 -8.40
C GLN A 117 -7.13 -7.69 -9.15
N ILE A 118 -6.07 -7.31 -8.45
CA ILE A 118 -4.94 -6.58 -9.03
C ILE A 118 -4.27 -7.39 -10.13
N ALA A 119 -4.12 -8.68 -9.97
CA ALA A 119 -3.55 -9.58 -10.98
C ALA A 119 -4.33 -10.89 -11.11
#